data_f6b2e03b0d5b2e9201c4e3d02757e495
#
_entry.id   f6b2e03b0d5b2e9201c4e3d02757e495
#
_cell.length_a   1.000
_cell.length_b   1.000
_cell.length_c   1.000
_cell.angle_alpha   90.00
_cell.angle_beta   90.00
_cell.angle_gamma   90.00
#
_symmetry.space_group_name_H-M   'P 1'
#
loop_
_entity.id
_entity.type
_entity.pdbx_description
1 polymer ?
#
loop_
_entity_poly.entity_id
_entity_poly.type
_entity_poly.pdbx_seq_one_letter_code
_entity_poly.pdbx_strand_id
1 'polypeptide(L)'
;MTRINLVKPSELSDQHLVAEYREIFMVGSALQRSIKSRTWERTKEQLPKEFTLNIGHVKFFYNKGMYLHKRYLDIIDEMKNRGMAPNQERKFKKEQWPIDLYQDWEPKEKDIELIRIRIQEKINKKPNWYRWTKNNLINQESNQNKLYAQSSEIPKRLKLSKIFLTSISRNAKKNENG
;
A
#
# COMPACT_ATOMS: atom_id res chain seq x y z
N MET A 1 7.92 -10.07 -2.73
CA MET A 1 6.53 -10.27 -2.23
C MET A 1 5.66 -9.24 -2.92
N THR A 2 4.69 -9.68 -3.70
CA THR A 2 3.72 -8.82 -4.41
C THR A 2 2.95 -7.97 -3.41
N ARG A 3 2.89 -6.67 -3.66
CA ARG A 3 2.27 -5.70 -2.76
C ARG A 3 1.27 -4.88 -3.52
N ILE A 4 0.04 -4.95 -3.08
CA ILE A 4 -1.02 -4.04 -3.51
C ILE A 4 -1.26 -3.09 -2.36
N ASN A 5 -1.03 -1.80 -2.60
CA ASN A 5 -1.34 -0.76 -1.63
C ASN A 5 -2.79 -0.32 -1.81
N LEU A 6 -3.46 0.01 -0.69
CA LEU A 6 -4.87 0.39 -0.70
C LEU A 6 -5.06 1.91 -0.67
N VAL A 7 -4.01 2.65 -0.39
CA VAL A 7 -4.00 4.12 -0.40
C VAL A 7 -4.09 4.66 -1.82
N LYS A 8 -4.54 5.89 -1.98
CA LYS A 8 -4.58 6.53 -3.31
C LYS A 8 -3.18 6.51 -3.94
N PRO A 9 -3.04 6.28 -5.26
CA PRO A 9 -1.74 6.30 -5.92
C PRO A 9 -0.96 7.60 -5.69
N SER A 10 -1.66 8.73 -5.53
CA SER A 10 -1.06 10.03 -5.23
C SER A 10 -0.36 10.09 -3.85
N GLU A 11 -0.73 9.24 -2.90
CA GLU A 11 -0.06 9.13 -1.59
C GLU A 11 1.25 8.31 -1.65
N LEU A 12 1.48 7.58 -2.73
CA LEU A 12 2.66 6.72 -2.88
C LEU A 12 3.89 7.53 -3.30
N SER A 13 5.05 7.19 -2.76
CA SER A 13 6.32 7.65 -3.35
C SER A 13 6.51 7.07 -4.75
N ASP A 14 7.39 7.66 -5.54
CA ASP A 14 7.68 7.20 -6.91
C ASP A 14 8.13 5.73 -6.90
N GLN A 15 8.94 5.34 -5.92
CA GLN A 15 9.43 3.97 -5.77
C GLN A 15 8.31 2.99 -5.42
N HIS A 16 7.37 3.37 -4.54
CA HIS A 16 6.23 2.53 -4.20
C HIS A 16 5.27 2.41 -5.40
N LEU A 17 5.02 3.50 -6.12
CA LEU A 17 4.16 3.54 -7.30
C LEU A 17 4.70 2.64 -8.41
N VAL A 18 5.97 2.79 -8.77
CA VAL A 18 6.63 1.98 -9.80
C VAL A 18 6.72 0.50 -9.38
N ALA A 19 6.97 0.23 -8.10
CA ALA A 19 6.99 -1.14 -7.60
C ALA A 19 5.60 -1.80 -7.72
N GLU A 20 4.53 -1.12 -7.32
CA GLU A 20 3.17 -1.63 -7.43
C GLU A 20 2.77 -1.83 -8.90
N TYR A 21 3.08 -0.88 -9.78
CA TYR A 21 2.90 -1.03 -11.23
C TYR A 21 3.52 -2.31 -11.79
N ARG A 22 4.70 -2.68 -11.29
CA ARG A 22 5.40 -3.90 -11.72
C ARG A 22 4.80 -5.17 -11.11
N GLU A 23 4.38 -5.10 -9.87
CA GLU A 23 3.97 -6.26 -9.08
C GLU A 23 2.49 -6.64 -9.25
N ILE A 24 1.61 -5.71 -9.65
CA ILE A 24 0.18 -5.96 -9.77
C ILE A 24 -0.15 -7.14 -10.71
N PHE A 25 0.63 -7.32 -11.77
CA PHE A 25 0.47 -8.43 -12.73
C PHE A 25 0.80 -9.80 -12.14
N MET A 26 1.58 -9.83 -11.06
CA MET A 26 1.97 -11.08 -10.42
C MET A 26 0.78 -11.78 -9.75
N VAL A 27 -0.26 -11.01 -9.37
CA VAL A 27 -1.48 -11.58 -8.79
C VAL A 27 -2.20 -12.46 -9.80
N GLY A 28 -2.45 -11.96 -11.02
CA GLY A 28 -3.07 -12.74 -12.09
C GLY A 28 -2.26 -13.97 -12.47
N SER A 29 -0.94 -13.81 -12.58
CA SER A 29 -0.04 -14.94 -12.87
C SER A 29 -0.05 -15.99 -11.75
N ALA A 30 -0.14 -15.57 -10.49
CA ALA A 30 -0.24 -16.48 -9.35
C ALA A 30 -1.61 -17.17 -9.31
N LEU A 31 -2.70 -16.45 -9.60
CA LEU A 31 -4.04 -17.01 -9.74
C LEU A 31 -4.06 -18.11 -10.80
N GLN A 32 -3.54 -17.84 -12.00
CA GLN A 32 -3.51 -18.82 -13.10
C GLN A 32 -2.73 -20.09 -12.74
N ARG A 33 -1.61 -19.98 -12.01
CA ARG A 33 -0.90 -21.14 -11.48
C ARG A 33 -1.74 -21.93 -10.48
N SER A 34 -2.46 -21.21 -9.61
CA SER A 34 -3.33 -21.84 -8.60
C SER A 34 -4.51 -22.57 -9.23
N ILE A 35 -5.16 -21.99 -10.26
CA ILE A 35 -6.26 -22.62 -11.00
C ILE A 35 -5.82 -23.92 -11.67
N LYS A 36 -4.60 -23.96 -12.20
CA LYS A 36 -4.04 -25.18 -12.81
C LYS A 36 -3.62 -26.24 -11.80
N SER A 37 -3.59 -25.93 -10.53
CA SER A 37 -3.23 -26.88 -9.46
C SER A 37 -4.38 -27.83 -9.14
N ARG A 38 -4.06 -29.08 -8.83
CA ARG A 38 -5.03 -30.06 -8.30
C ARG A 38 -5.72 -29.64 -7.00
N THR A 39 -5.14 -28.68 -6.29
CA THR A 39 -5.67 -28.17 -5.01
C THR A 39 -6.52 -26.92 -5.19
N TRP A 40 -6.89 -26.56 -6.42
CA TRP A 40 -7.58 -25.30 -6.68
C TRP A 40 -8.90 -25.14 -5.93
N GLU A 41 -9.78 -26.14 -5.96
CA GLU A 41 -11.08 -26.08 -5.29
C GLU A 41 -10.91 -25.80 -3.79
N ARG A 42 -10.01 -26.54 -3.14
CA ARG A 42 -9.68 -26.29 -1.74
C ARG A 42 -9.10 -24.89 -1.51
N THR A 43 -8.24 -24.42 -2.42
CA THR A 43 -7.67 -23.05 -2.32
C THR A 43 -8.74 -22.00 -2.46
N LYS A 44 -9.69 -22.18 -3.38
CA LYS A 44 -10.81 -21.28 -3.64
C LYS A 44 -11.71 -21.13 -2.41
N GLU A 45 -12.03 -22.24 -1.74
CA GLU A 45 -12.81 -22.23 -0.49
C GLU A 45 -12.09 -21.54 0.67
N GLN A 46 -10.76 -21.57 0.67
CA GLN A 46 -9.89 -21.03 1.72
C GLN A 46 -9.32 -19.64 1.38
N LEU A 47 -9.91 -18.92 0.42
CA LEU A 47 -9.48 -17.55 0.13
C LEU A 47 -9.69 -16.65 1.37
N PRO A 48 -8.69 -15.83 1.73
CA PRO A 48 -8.82 -14.92 2.87
C PRO A 48 -10.03 -14.00 2.70
N LYS A 49 -10.91 -13.97 3.70
CA LYS A 49 -12.09 -13.10 3.72
C LYS A 49 -11.74 -11.66 4.09
N GLU A 50 -10.69 -11.48 4.89
CA GLU A 50 -10.21 -10.17 5.32
C GLU A 50 -8.84 -9.86 4.71
N PHE A 51 -8.58 -8.58 4.55
CA PHE A 51 -7.29 -8.10 4.05
C PHE A 51 -6.15 -8.48 5.01
N THR A 52 -5.02 -8.89 4.42
CA THR A 52 -3.80 -9.24 5.16
C THR A 52 -2.56 -8.79 4.42
N LEU A 53 -1.53 -8.38 5.15
CA LEU A 53 -0.24 -7.91 4.60
C LEU A 53 0.80 -9.00 4.36
N ASN A 54 0.63 -10.15 4.96
CA ASN A 54 1.63 -11.21 4.99
C ASN A 54 1.19 -12.45 4.20
N ILE A 55 1.18 -13.60 4.86
CA ILE A 55 0.71 -14.85 4.29
C ILE A 55 -0.76 -14.67 3.88
N GLY A 56 -1.06 -14.98 2.61
CA GLY A 56 -2.41 -14.84 2.08
C GLY A 56 -2.68 -13.53 1.32
N HIS A 57 -1.81 -12.51 1.41
CA HIS A 57 -2.02 -11.23 0.74
C HIS A 57 -2.33 -11.38 -0.76
N VAL A 58 -1.56 -12.15 -1.51
CA VAL A 58 -1.79 -12.40 -2.94
C VAL A 58 -3.09 -13.18 -3.16
N LYS A 59 -3.36 -14.20 -2.34
CA LYS A 59 -4.58 -15.01 -2.44
C LYS A 59 -5.84 -14.19 -2.12
N PHE A 60 -5.74 -13.20 -1.23
CA PHE A 60 -6.84 -12.29 -0.91
C PHE A 60 -7.39 -11.59 -2.17
N PHE A 61 -6.52 -11.28 -3.13
CA PHE A 61 -6.92 -10.60 -4.36
C PHE A 61 -7.36 -11.55 -5.49
N TYR A 62 -7.34 -12.86 -5.30
CA TYR A 62 -7.72 -13.80 -6.36
C TYR A 62 -9.15 -13.62 -6.85
N ASN A 63 -10.07 -13.26 -5.99
CA ASN A 63 -11.46 -12.98 -6.34
C ASN A 63 -11.78 -11.47 -6.45
N LYS A 64 -10.79 -10.63 -6.71
CA LYS A 64 -10.92 -9.16 -6.81
C LYS A 64 -10.31 -8.60 -8.09
N GLY A 65 -10.53 -9.32 -9.21
CA GLY A 65 -9.93 -8.96 -10.50
C GLY A 65 -10.34 -7.59 -11.00
N MET A 66 -11.60 -7.18 -10.80
CA MET A 66 -12.10 -5.86 -11.20
C MET A 66 -11.46 -4.74 -10.36
N TYR A 67 -11.35 -4.93 -9.05
CA TYR A 67 -10.63 -4.00 -8.19
C TYR A 67 -9.18 -3.79 -8.65
N LEU A 68 -8.46 -4.88 -8.92
CA LEU A 68 -7.08 -4.79 -9.41
C LEU A 68 -6.97 -4.12 -10.77
N HIS A 69 -7.96 -4.32 -11.64
CA HIS A 69 -7.99 -3.66 -12.95
C HIS A 69 -8.18 -2.13 -12.78
N LYS A 70 -9.14 -1.70 -11.96
CA LYS A 70 -9.34 -0.29 -11.63
C LYS A 70 -8.06 0.29 -11.01
N ARG A 71 -7.49 -0.41 -10.03
CA ARG A 71 -6.24 -0.02 -9.38
C ARG A 71 -5.08 0.15 -10.36
N TYR A 72 -4.96 -0.74 -11.34
CA TYR A 72 -3.96 -0.62 -12.39
C TYR A 72 -4.15 0.66 -13.22
N LEU A 73 -5.37 1.01 -13.58
CA LEU A 73 -5.67 2.24 -14.32
C LEU A 73 -5.31 3.48 -13.50
N ASP A 74 -5.69 3.51 -12.23
CA ASP A 74 -5.35 4.61 -11.31
C ASP A 74 -3.83 4.80 -11.17
N ILE A 75 -3.07 3.70 -11.11
CA ILE A 75 -1.60 3.72 -11.07
C ILE A 75 -1.03 4.31 -12.37
N ILE A 76 -1.55 3.89 -13.53
CA ILE A 76 -1.12 4.41 -14.84
C ILE A 76 -1.36 5.91 -14.94
N ASP A 77 -2.53 6.36 -14.52
CA ASP A 77 -2.90 7.77 -14.57
C ASP A 77 -2.01 8.61 -13.65
N GLU A 78 -1.75 8.14 -12.44
CA GLU A 78 -0.84 8.82 -11.52
C GLU A 78 0.61 8.83 -12.05
N MET A 79 1.08 7.73 -12.66
CA MET A 79 2.40 7.72 -13.29
C MET A 79 2.52 8.75 -14.40
N LYS A 80 1.51 8.87 -15.28
CA LYS A 80 1.45 9.90 -16.33
C LYS A 80 1.42 11.31 -15.73
N ASN A 81 0.62 11.54 -14.69
CA ASN A 81 0.52 12.82 -14.00
C ASN A 81 1.88 13.25 -13.39
N ARG A 82 2.74 12.29 -13.06
CA ARG A 82 4.12 12.54 -12.62
C ARG A 82 5.13 12.62 -13.76
N GLY A 83 4.69 12.60 -15.03
CA GLY A 83 5.59 12.61 -16.19
C GLY A 83 6.36 11.30 -16.41
N MET A 84 5.95 10.21 -15.76
CA MET A 84 6.50 8.89 -16.01
C MET A 84 5.89 8.28 -17.27
N ALA A 85 6.65 7.45 -18.00
CA ALA A 85 6.17 6.72 -19.18
C ALA A 85 5.95 5.24 -18.84
N PRO A 86 4.70 4.82 -18.50
CA PRO A 86 4.39 3.40 -18.32
C PRO A 86 4.59 2.63 -19.63
N ASN A 87 5.13 1.41 -19.55
CA ASN A 87 5.27 0.55 -20.74
C ASN A 87 3.90 0.20 -21.31
N GLN A 88 3.63 0.63 -22.54
CA GLN A 88 2.34 0.45 -23.22
C GLN A 88 2.04 -1.02 -23.57
N GLU A 89 3.05 -1.86 -23.70
CA GLU A 89 2.88 -3.28 -23.95
C GLU A 89 2.42 -4.05 -22.71
N ARG A 90 2.67 -3.48 -21.53
CA ARG A 90 2.34 -4.08 -20.23
C ARG A 90 0.91 -3.74 -19.84
N LYS A 91 -0.04 -4.50 -20.37
CA LYS A 91 -1.48 -4.29 -20.12
C LYS A 91 -2.01 -5.27 -19.09
N PHE A 92 -2.98 -4.82 -18.29
CA PHE A 92 -3.72 -5.69 -17.38
C PHE A 92 -4.53 -6.71 -18.19
N LYS A 93 -4.35 -7.98 -17.89
CA LYS A 93 -4.97 -9.11 -18.62
C LYS A 93 -6.18 -9.60 -17.83
N LYS A 94 -7.36 -8.99 -18.06
CA LYS A 94 -8.61 -9.39 -17.39
C LYS A 94 -8.99 -10.85 -17.67
N GLU A 95 -8.55 -11.41 -18.79
CA GLU A 95 -8.75 -12.79 -19.21
C GLU A 95 -8.08 -13.80 -18.27
N GLN A 96 -7.18 -13.35 -17.40
CA GLN A 96 -6.59 -14.17 -16.36
C GLN A 96 -7.56 -14.45 -15.19
N TRP A 97 -8.69 -13.74 -15.12
CA TRP A 97 -9.70 -13.93 -14.10
C TRP A 97 -10.94 -14.61 -14.69
N PRO A 98 -11.33 -15.80 -14.20
CA PRO A 98 -12.66 -16.33 -14.40
C PRO A 98 -13.72 -15.31 -13.97
N ILE A 99 -14.92 -15.36 -14.58
CA ILE A 99 -15.97 -14.37 -14.36
C ILE A 99 -16.42 -14.28 -12.89
N ASP A 100 -16.45 -15.41 -12.21
CA ASP A 100 -16.80 -15.52 -10.79
C ASP A 100 -15.72 -14.95 -9.85
N LEU A 101 -14.50 -14.77 -10.33
CA LEU A 101 -13.38 -14.19 -9.59
C LEU A 101 -13.06 -12.73 -10.02
N TYR A 102 -13.69 -12.26 -11.09
CA TYR A 102 -13.54 -10.88 -11.55
C TYR A 102 -14.51 -9.95 -10.83
N GLN A 103 -14.40 -9.88 -9.50
CA GLN A 103 -15.26 -9.08 -8.65
C GLN A 103 -14.61 -7.75 -8.27
N ASP A 104 -15.45 -6.78 -7.95
CA ASP A 104 -15.04 -5.54 -7.34
C ASP A 104 -14.91 -5.69 -5.81
N TRP A 105 -14.23 -4.75 -5.19
CA TRP A 105 -14.05 -4.71 -3.75
C TRP A 105 -13.71 -3.30 -3.31
N GLU A 106 -14.21 -2.90 -2.16
CA GLU A 106 -13.90 -1.62 -1.55
C GLU A 106 -13.06 -1.81 -0.28
N PRO A 107 -11.88 -1.20 -0.19
CA PRO A 107 -11.04 -1.26 1.01
C PRO A 107 -11.74 -0.62 2.22
N LYS A 108 -11.67 -1.27 3.37
CA LYS A 108 -12.10 -0.69 4.64
C LYS A 108 -11.06 0.31 5.14
N GLU A 109 -11.49 1.36 5.84
CA GLU A 109 -10.56 2.38 6.36
C GLU A 109 -9.46 1.78 7.25
N LYS A 110 -9.79 0.79 8.08
CA LYS A 110 -8.79 0.06 8.89
C LYS A 110 -7.66 -0.57 8.05
N ASP A 111 -7.99 -1.06 6.85
CA ASP A 111 -7.03 -1.72 5.96
C ASP A 111 -6.15 -0.69 5.25
N ILE A 112 -6.74 0.46 4.90
CA ILE A 112 -6.03 1.60 4.31
C ILE A 112 -5.03 2.16 5.34
N GLU A 113 -5.45 2.35 6.58
CA GLU A 113 -4.59 2.85 7.65
C GLU A 113 -3.42 1.90 7.94
N LEU A 114 -3.67 0.60 7.94
CA LEU A 114 -2.62 -0.42 8.07
C LEU A 114 -1.55 -0.29 6.97
N ILE A 115 -1.96 0.03 5.74
CA ILE A 115 -1.04 0.30 4.63
C ILE A 115 -0.27 1.60 4.84
N ARG A 116 -0.92 2.68 5.31
CA ARG A 116 -0.25 3.97 5.61
C ARG A 116 0.85 3.78 6.65
N ILE A 117 0.54 3.11 7.76
CA ILE A 117 1.52 2.79 8.81
C ILE A 117 2.72 2.06 8.22
N ARG A 118 2.46 1.03 7.42
CA ARG A 118 3.52 0.25 6.79
C ARG A 118 4.38 1.04 5.80
N ILE A 119 3.78 1.93 5.01
CA ILE A 119 4.52 2.82 4.10
C ILE A 119 5.41 3.74 4.92
N GLN A 120 4.88 4.34 5.99
CA GLN A 120 5.61 5.24 6.86
C GLN A 120 6.79 4.54 7.56
N GLU A 121 6.62 3.32 8.06
CA GLU A 121 7.71 2.53 8.62
C GLU A 121 8.86 2.31 7.63
N LYS A 122 8.54 2.10 6.35
CA LYS A 122 9.56 1.91 5.31
C LYS A 122 10.28 3.20 4.98
N ILE A 123 9.54 4.31 4.91
CA ILE A 123 10.11 5.64 4.67
C ILE A 123 11.07 5.98 5.82
N ASN A 124 10.66 5.77 7.07
CA ASN A 124 11.48 6.03 8.25
C ASN A 124 12.78 5.20 8.28
N LYS A 125 12.76 3.96 7.77
CA LYS A 125 13.97 3.12 7.66
C LYS A 125 14.95 3.60 6.59
N LYS A 126 14.48 4.32 5.56
CA LYS A 126 15.28 4.79 4.43
C LYS A 126 14.80 6.16 3.96
N PRO A 127 14.90 7.22 4.79
CA PRO A 127 14.26 8.52 4.52
C PRO A 127 14.77 9.18 3.22
N ASN A 128 16.03 8.97 2.87
CA ASN A 128 16.63 9.56 1.67
C ASN A 128 16.42 8.76 0.38
N TRP A 129 15.78 7.59 0.48
CA TRP A 129 15.54 6.74 -0.68
C TRP A 129 14.26 7.07 -1.42
N TYR A 130 13.19 7.44 -0.69
CA TYR A 130 11.88 7.69 -1.26
C TYR A 130 11.78 9.11 -1.80
N ARG A 131 11.24 9.24 -3.01
CA ARG A 131 11.08 10.51 -3.72
C ARG A 131 9.64 10.70 -4.11
N TRP A 132 9.24 11.96 -4.28
CA TRP A 132 7.96 12.37 -4.81
C TRP A 132 8.21 13.41 -5.87
N THR A 133 7.55 13.32 -7.02
CA THR A 133 7.59 14.37 -8.02
C THR A 133 6.90 15.64 -7.53
N LYS A 134 7.34 16.80 -8.01
CA LYS A 134 6.92 18.13 -7.54
C LYS A 134 5.41 18.35 -7.41
N ASN A 135 4.60 17.68 -8.26
CA ASN A 135 3.15 17.82 -8.23
C ASN A 135 2.49 17.20 -7.00
N ASN A 136 3.20 16.36 -6.25
CA ASN A 136 2.67 15.69 -5.04
C ASN A 136 3.18 16.29 -3.72
N LEU A 137 4.20 17.13 -3.73
CA LEU A 137 4.70 17.77 -2.50
C LEU A 137 3.62 18.64 -1.84
N ILE A 138 2.83 19.35 -2.65
CA ILE A 138 1.72 20.20 -2.17
C ILE A 138 0.65 19.37 -1.46
N ASN A 139 0.35 18.16 -1.96
CA ASN A 139 -0.64 17.27 -1.37
C ASN A 139 -0.16 16.58 -0.09
N GLN A 140 1.15 16.40 0.08
CA GLN A 140 1.72 15.80 1.30
C GLN A 140 1.76 16.75 2.47
N GLU A 141 2.11 18.01 2.25
CA GLU A 141 2.05 19.03 3.29
C GLU A 141 0.62 19.24 3.81
N SER A 142 -0.37 19.22 2.90
CA SER A 142 -1.78 19.31 3.29
C SER A 142 -2.28 18.07 4.05
N ASN A 143 -1.79 16.87 3.74
CA ASN A 143 -2.16 15.63 4.44
C ASN A 143 -1.42 15.47 5.78
N GLN A 144 -0.16 15.86 5.87
CA GLN A 144 0.56 15.91 7.14
C GLN A 144 -0.09 16.92 8.10
N ASN A 145 -0.45 18.10 7.61
CA ASN A 145 -1.15 19.10 8.43
C ASN A 145 -2.53 18.62 8.89
N LYS A 146 -3.27 17.83 8.08
CA LYS A 146 -4.52 17.19 8.50
C LYS A 146 -4.30 16.11 9.56
N LEU A 147 -3.26 15.29 9.44
CA LEU A 147 -2.90 14.27 10.43
C LEU A 147 -2.45 14.91 11.76
N TYR A 148 -1.67 16.00 11.72
CA TYR A 148 -1.31 16.76 12.93
C TYR A 148 -2.53 17.44 13.56
N ALA A 149 -3.45 17.97 12.77
CA ALA A 149 -4.69 18.56 13.29
C ALA A 149 -5.58 17.50 13.96
N GLN A 150 -5.73 16.31 13.38
CA GLN A 150 -6.49 15.20 13.98
C GLN A 150 -5.80 14.61 15.22
N SER A 151 -4.46 14.57 15.25
CA SER A 151 -3.72 14.11 16.44
C SER A 151 -3.80 15.10 17.62
N SER A 152 -4.07 16.38 17.37
CA SER A 152 -4.29 17.39 18.42
C SER A 152 -5.67 17.29 19.08
N GLU A 153 -6.62 16.59 18.45
CA GLU A 153 -7.97 16.36 18.99
C GLU A 153 -8.13 15.06 19.78
N ILE A 154 -7.05 14.29 19.99
CA ILE A 154 -7.10 13.10 20.85
C ILE A 154 -7.41 13.54 22.30
N PRO A 155 -8.50 13.04 22.91
CA PRO A 155 -8.89 13.44 24.25
C PRO A 155 -7.76 13.21 25.25
N LYS A 156 -7.58 14.13 26.19
CA LYS A 156 -6.55 14.16 27.26
C LYS A 156 -6.45 12.88 28.14
N ARG A 157 -7.05 11.78 27.77
CA ARG A 157 -7.12 10.53 28.54
C ARG A 157 -5.97 9.55 28.28
N LEU A 158 -5.09 9.82 27.32
CA LEU A 158 -3.90 9.00 27.05
C LEU A 158 -2.59 9.77 27.35
N LYS A 159 -2.46 10.25 28.60
CA LYS A 159 -1.24 10.90 29.11
C LYS A 159 -0.07 9.92 29.40
N LEU A 160 -0.13 8.67 28.97
CA LEU A 160 0.90 7.65 29.27
C LEU A 160 2.01 7.51 28.23
N SER A 161 1.93 8.16 27.07
CA SER A 161 2.97 8.05 26.04
C SER A 161 4.01 9.20 26.06
N LYS A 162 3.82 10.25 26.84
CA LYS A 162 4.83 11.33 26.97
C LYS A 162 6.08 10.94 27.75
N ILE A 163 6.03 9.87 28.54
CA ILE A 163 7.19 9.40 29.32
C ILE A 163 8.23 8.71 28.40
N PHE A 164 7.81 8.15 27.28
CA PHE A 164 8.73 7.44 26.36
C PHE A 164 9.55 8.38 25.47
N LEU A 165 9.01 9.54 25.10
CA LEU A 165 9.71 10.52 24.25
C LEU A 165 10.75 11.35 25.02
N THR A 166 10.55 11.56 26.32
CA THR A 166 11.52 12.27 27.18
C THR A 166 12.74 11.41 27.53
N SER A 167 12.66 10.09 27.48
CA SER A 167 13.81 9.21 27.72
C SER A 167 14.79 9.20 26.55
N ILE A 168 14.30 9.35 25.31
CA ILE A 168 15.14 9.37 24.10
C ILE A 168 15.91 10.71 24.01
N SER A 169 15.29 11.83 24.39
CA SER A 169 15.92 13.15 24.37
C SER A 169 17.02 13.31 25.44
N ARG A 170 16.96 12.59 26.57
CA ARG A 170 17.99 12.64 27.61
C ARG A 170 19.23 11.81 27.27
N ASN A 171 19.10 10.76 26.48
CA ASN A 171 20.24 9.95 26.06
C ASN A 171 21.05 10.59 24.91
N ALA A 172 20.45 11.44 24.10
CA ALA A 172 21.15 12.19 23.06
C ALA A 172 22.10 13.26 23.62
N LYS A 173 21.77 13.88 24.76
CA LYS A 173 22.61 14.92 25.39
C LYS A 173 23.77 14.42 26.26
N LYS A 174 23.87 13.12 26.51
CA LYS A 174 24.96 12.55 27.30
C LYS A 174 26.19 12.13 26.48
N ASN A 175 26.07 12.10 25.15
CA ASN A 175 27.17 11.70 24.25
C ASN A 175 27.93 12.89 23.60
N GLU A 176 27.60 14.14 23.96
CA GLU A 176 28.32 15.32 23.46
C GLU A 176 29.32 15.95 24.44
N ASN A 177 29.47 15.37 25.65
CA ASN A 177 30.43 15.83 26.66
C ASN A 177 31.18 14.63 27.26
N GLY A 178 32.03 13.99 26.44
CA GLY A 178 32.94 12.96 26.86
C GLY A 178 34.05 12.78 25.85
#